data_a0440ddd540e346e14cf88e35919e5af
#
_entry.id   a0440ddd540e346e14cf88e35919e5af
#
_cell.length_a   1.000
_cell.length_b   1.000
_cell.length_c   1.000
_cell.angle_alpha   90.00
_cell.angle_beta   90.00
_cell.angle_gamma   90.00
#
_symmetry.space_group_name_H-M   'P 1'
#
loop_
_entity.id
_entity.type
_entity.pdbx_description
1 polymer ?
#
loop_
_entity_poly.entity_id
_entity_poly.type
_entity_poly.pdbx_seq_one_letter_code
_entity_poly.pdbx_strand_id
1 'polypeptide(L)'
;MLTKKQKRNNWILTVVLLIVSLLFLFPVIWMLANSFKPDAAITADMNSMAAFIPPALNGNFFENYVSVLTNTGFVRYMCNTLFYAAILIVLGVIVNGLAGYALAKINFPFRERWLLIIMLLMIVPMETIITIHFLIIAKLGLLNTVLGYVLPMIVNPFNIFLFRQVFLDFRMMYMRQHS
;
A
#
# COMPACT_ATOMS: atom_id res chain seq x y z
N MET A 1 -3.60 26.28 29.81
CA MET A 1 -5.03 25.87 29.95
C MET A 1 -5.81 26.34 28.73
N LEU A 2 -6.58 25.47 28.08
CA LEU A 2 -7.41 25.85 26.93
C LEU A 2 -8.60 26.72 27.41
N THR A 3 -8.92 27.79 26.68
CA THR A 3 -10.09 28.63 26.98
C THR A 3 -11.40 27.85 26.74
N LYS A 4 -12.52 28.28 27.37
CA LYS A 4 -13.86 27.67 27.15
C LYS A 4 -14.23 27.62 25.66
N LYS A 5 -13.88 28.65 24.88
CA LYS A 5 -14.10 28.72 23.42
C LYS A 5 -13.29 27.68 22.65
N GLN A 6 -12.01 27.47 23.03
CA GLN A 6 -11.15 26.44 22.43
C GLN A 6 -11.65 25.03 22.75
N LYS A 7 -12.09 24.78 23.98
CA LYS A 7 -12.68 23.47 24.36
C LYS A 7 -13.94 23.17 23.55
N ARG A 8 -14.82 24.16 23.36
CA ARG A 8 -16.05 24.00 22.53
C ARG A 8 -15.72 23.74 21.06
N ASN A 9 -14.79 24.49 20.49
CA ASN A 9 -14.37 24.26 19.09
C ASN A 9 -13.74 22.88 18.90
N ASN A 10 -12.90 22.43 19.83
CA ASN A 10 -12.31 21.10 19.76
C ASN A 10 -13.39 20.01 19.89
N TRP A 11 -14.41 20.21 20.72
CA TRP A 11 -15.51 19.25 20.85
C TRP A 11 -16.33 19.14 19.56
N ILE A 12 -16.68 20.27 18.95
CA ILE A 12 -17.38 20.33 17.65
C ILE A 12 -16.52 19.63 16.58
N LEU A 13 -15.24 19.96 16.51
CA LEU A 13 -14.31 19.32 15.57
C LEU A 13 -14.24 17.80 15.77
N THR A 14 -14.19 17.34 17.03
CA THR A 14 -14.17 15.91 17.36
C THR A 14 -15.45 15.21 16.88
N VAL A 15 -16.62 15.83 17.10
CA VAL A 15 -17.90 15.27 16.64
C VAL A 15 -17.95 15.20 15.10
N VAL A 16 -17.52 16.27 14.41
CA VAL A 16 -17.46 16.29 12.94
C VAL A 16 -16.53 15.20 12.42
N LEU A 17 -15.34 15.09 12.99
CA LEU A 17 -14.37 14.04 12.60
C LEU A 17 -14.90 12.64 12.88
N LEU A 18 -15.65 12.45 13.96
CA LEU A 18 -16.27 11.17 14.29
C LEU A 18 -17.34 10.80 13.25
N ILE A 19 -18.20 11.75 12.87
CA ILE A 19 -19.20 11.52 11.81
C ILE A 19 -18.52 11.18 10.48
N VAL A 20 -17.50 11.93 10.10
CA VAL A 20 -16.73 11.66 8.88
C VAL A 20 -16.08 10.27 8.94
N SER A 21 -15.50 9.90 10.08
CA SER A 21 -14.90 8.57 10.27
C SER A 21 -15.94 7.45 10.14
N LEU A 22 -17.13 7.65 10.69
CA LEU A 22 -18.23 6.67 10.55
C LEU A 22 -18.70 6.53 9.10
N LEU A 23 -18.73 7.62 8.34
CA LEU A 23 -19.06 7.58 6.91
C LEU A 23 -18.01 6.77 6.13
N PHE A 24 -16.71 6.91 6.44
CA PHE A 24 -15.66 6.11 5.82
C PHE A 24 -15.67 4.64 6.28
N LEU A 25 -16.14 4.36 7.50
CA LEU A 25 -16.28 2.99 8.00
C LEU A 25 -17.53 2.28 7.48
N PHE A 26 -18.53 3.02 7.00
CA PHE A 26 -19.78 2.47 6.52
C PHE A 26 -19.61 1.32 5.49
N PRO A 27 -18.82 1.47 4.40
CA PRO A 27 -18.60 0.38 3.46
C PRO A 27 -17.96 -0.85 4.11
N VAL A 28 -17.03 -0.64 5.05
CA VAL A 28 -16.33 -1.72 5.76
C VAL A 28 -17.29 -2.49 6.66
N ILE A 29 -18.16 -1.79 7.40
CA ILE A 29 -19.19 -2.41 8.26
C ILE A 29 -20.15 -3.22 7.40
N TRP A 30 -20.59 -2.65 6.26
CA TRP A 30 -21.47 -3.35 5.32
C TRP A 30 -20.82 -4.63 4.75
N MET A 31 -19.56 -4.54 4.32
CA MET A 31 -18.80 -5.70 3.83
C MET A 31 -18.66 -6.77 4.91
N LEU A 32 -18.31 -6.40 6.14
CA LEU A 32 -18.17 -7.33 7.26
C LEU A 32 -19.51 -8.01 7.60
N ALA A 33 -20.61 -7.27 7.67
CA ALA A 33 -21.92 -7.84 7.96
C ALA A 33 -22.35 -8.84 6.87
N ASN A 34 -22.11 -8.53 5.60
CA ASN A 34 -22.51 -9.37 4.48
C ASN A 34 -21.54 -10.53 4.20
N SER A 35 -20.28 -10.48 4.66
CA SER A 35 -19.33 -11.59 4.47
C SER A 35 -19.76 -12.89 5.14
N PHE A 36 -20.66 -12.82 6.13
CA PHE A 36 -21.21 -13.97 6.83
C PHE A 36 -22.56 -14.43 6.27
N LYS A 37 -23.13 -13.72 5.29
CA LYS A 37 -24.45 -14.04 4.72
C LYS A 37 -24.33 -14.90 3.47
N PRO A 38 -25.26 -15.83 3.23
CA PRO A 38 -25.39 -16.48 1.94
C PRO A 38 -25.86 -15.47 0.88
N ASP A 39 -25.50 -15.69 -0.39
CA ASP A 39 -25.77 -14.78 -1.52
C ASP A 39 -27.27 -14.39 -1.63
N ALA A 40 -28.17 -15.34 -1.38
CA ALA A 40 -29.61 -15.09 -1.40
C ALA A 40 -30.04 -14.07 -0.33
N ALA A 41 -29.45 -14.11 0.86
CA ALA A 41 -29.75 -13.16 1.94
C ALA A 41 -29.17 -11.77 1.64
N ILE A 42 -27.97 -11.70 1.04
CA ILE A 42 -27.37 -10.42 0.62
C ILE A 42 -28.29 -9.70 -0.37
N THR A 43 -28.82 -10.45 -1.35
CA THR A 43 -29.71 -9.88 -2.38
C THR A 43 -31.05 -9.44 -1.78
N ALA A 44 -31.61 -10.23 -0.86
CA ALA A 44 -32.87 -9.90 -0.20
C ALA A 44 -32.77 -8.66 0.71
N ASP A 45 -31.66 -8.51 1.40
CA ASP A 45 -31.41 -7.45 2.39
C ASP A 45 -30.91 -6.14 1.79
N MET A 46 -30.55 -6.12 0.49
CA MET A 46 -29.82 -5.02 -0.16
C MET A 46 -30.50 -3.64 0.02
N ASN A 47 -31.81 -3.60 0.08
CA ASN A 47 -32.62 -2.36 0.22
C ASN A 47 -33.14 -2.12 1.63
N SER A 48 -32.59 -2.80 2.65
CA SER A 48 -33.05 -2.70 4.03
C SER A 48 -31.91 -2.47 5.02
N MET A 49 -32.23 -2.06 6.24
CA MET A 49 -31.25 -1.98 7.33
C MET A 49 -30.68 -3.34 7.74
N ALA A 50 -31.34 -4.44 7.34
CA ALA A 50 -30.82 -5.79 7.55
C ALA A 50 -29.48 -6.00 6.83
N ALA A 51 -29.18 -5.24 5.77
CA ALA A 51 -27.86 -5.26 5.10
C ALA A 51 -26.66 -5.02 6.04
N PHE A 52 -26.87 -4.37 7.18
CA PHE A 52 -25.81 -4.06 8.16
C PHE A 52 -25.80 -5.03 9.36
N ILE A 53 -26.72 -5.96 9.42
CA ILE A 53 -26.85 -6.90 10.53
C ILE A 53 -26.31 -8.26 10.07
N PRO A 54 -25.28 -8.81 10.73
CA PRO A 54 -24.82 -10.17 10.42
C PRO A 54 -25.93 -11.18 10.71
N PRO A 55 -25.94 -12.35 10.02
CA PRO A 55 -26.91 -13.40 10.29
C PRO A 55 -26.70 -13.96 11.70
N ALA A 56 -27.75 -14.70 12.20
CA ALA A 56 -27.63 -15.41 13.45
C ALA A 56 -26.50 -16.46 13.40
N LEU A 57 -25.80 -16.63 14.50
CA LEU A 57 -24.74 -17.64 14.64
C LEU A 57 -25.40 -19.05 14.53
N ASN A 58 -25.20 -19.66 13.38
CA ASN A 58 -25.65 -21.03 13.09
C ASN A 58 -24.48 -21.84 12.50
N GLY A 59 -24.71 -23.12 12.20
CA GLY A 59 -23.66 -23.99 11.65
C GLY A 59 -23.03 -23.54 10.37
N ASN A 60 -23.65 -22.62 9.60
CA ASN A 60 -23.20 -22.13 8.32
C ASN A 60 -22.63 -20.71 8.39
N PHE A 61 -22.45 -20.15 9.58
CA PHE A 61 -21.98 -18.77 9.77
C PHE A 61 -20.64 -18.48 9.07
N PHE A 62 -19.73 -19.45 9.02
CA PHE A 62 -18.41 -19.31 8.39
C PHE A 62 -18.32 -20.01 7.01
N GLU A 63 -19.44 -20.42 6.43
CA GLU A 63 -19.44 -21.18 5.16
C GLU A 63 -18.74 -20.45 4.02
N ASN A 64 -18.95 -19.15 3.85
CA ASN A 64 -18.30 -18.35 2.83
C ASN A 64 -16.76 -18.34 3.01
N TYR A 65 -16.28 -18.21 4.23
CA TYR A 65 -14.84 -18.23 4.52
C TYR A 65 -14.22 -19.60 4.25
N VAL A 66 -14.91 -20.68 4.66
CA VAL A 66 -14.46 -22.04 4.36
C VAL A 66 -14.45 -22.27 2.86
N SER A 67 -15.51 -21.88 2.15
CA SER A 67 -15.61 -22.03 0.69
C SER A 67 -14.50 -21.26 -0.03
N VAL A 68 -14.22 -20.02 0.36
CA VAL A 68 -13.13 -19.23 -0.23
C VAL A 68 -11.79 -19.91 0.00
N LEU A 69 -11.53 -20.43 1.19
CA LEU A 69 -10.24 -21.06 1.51
C LEU A 69 -10.07 -22.42 0.82
N THR A 70 -11.15 -23.16 0.58
CA THR A 70 -11.08 -24.54 0.06
C THR A 70 -11.34 -24.65 -1.43
N ASN A 71 -12.29 -23.86 -1.97
CA ASN A 71 -12.86 -24.08 -3.31
C ASN A 71 -12.40 -23.09 -4.38
N THR A 72 -11.84 -21.92 -3.99
CA THR A 72 -11.55 -20.85 -4.97
C THR A 72 -10.07 -20.71 -5.34
N GLY A 73 -9.19 -21.52 -4.75
CA GLY A 73 -7.73 -21.34 -4.91
C GLY A 73 -7.18 -20.07 -4.25
N PHE A 74 -7.96 -19.42 -3.39
CA PHE A 74 -7.60 -18.17 -2.69
C PHE A 74 -6.27 -18.27 -1.94
N VAL A 75 -6.04 -19.41 -1.24
CA VAL A 75 -4.78 -19.65 -0.53
C VAL A 75 -3.58 -19.57 -1.47
N ARG A 76 -3.68 -20.14 -2.68
CA ARG A 76 -2.63 -20.05 -3.69
C ARG A 76 -2.37 -18.60 -4.13
N TYR A 77 -3.43 -17.83 -4.35
CA TYR A 77 -3.27 -16.41 -4.74
C TYR A 77 -2.67 -15.59 -3.60
N MET A 78 -3.07 -15.85 -2.36
CA MET A 78 -2.51 -15.20 -1.18
C MET A 78 -1.01 -15.55 -1.02
N CYS A 79 -0.64 -16.82 -1.15
CA CYS A 79 0.76 -17.23 -1.12
C CYS A 79 1.58 -16.59 -2.25
N ASN A 80 1.05 -16.51 -3.46
CA ASN A 80 1.70 -15.82 -4.57
C ASN A 80 1.92 -14.34 -4.25
N THR A 81 0.90 -13.66 -3.72
CA THR A 81 1.00 -12.24 -3.33
C THR A 81 2.08 -12.03 -2.29
N LEU A 82 2.11 -12.86 -1.24
CA LEU A 82 3.14 -12.80 -0.20
C LEU A 82 4.55 -13.08 -0.76
N PHE A 83 4.68 -14.04 -1.66
CA PHE A 83 5.93 -14.35 -2.33
C PHE A 83 6.46 -13.17 -3.16
N TYR A 84 5.61 -12.58 -4.01
CA TYR A 84 6.00 -11.40 -4.80
C TYR A 84 6.30 -10.20 -3.90
N ALA A 85 5.51 -9.97 -2.87
CA ALA A 85 5.75 -8.89 -1.91
C ALA A 85 7.10 -9.06 -1.20
N ALA A 86 7.42 -10.26 -0.73
CA ALA A 86 8.71 -10.54 -0.09
C ALA A 86 9.89 -10.27 -1.03
N ILE A 87 9.84 -10.74 -2.28
CA ILE A 87 10.88 -10.48 -3.28
C ILE A 87 11.02 -8.97 -3.53
N LEU A 88 9.92 -8.27 -3.76
CA LEU A 88 9.94 -6.83 -4.04
C LEU A 88 10.48 -6.02 -2.86
N ILE A 89 10.13 -6.37 -1.62
CA ILE A 89 10.66 -5.72 -0.43
C ILE A 89 12.17 -5.91 -0.32
N VAL A 90 12.63 -7.16 -0.39
CA VAL A 90 14.05 -7.49 -0.22
C VAL A 90 14.89 -6.84 -1.32
N LEU A 91 14.55 -7.08 -2.60
CA LEU A 91 15.30 -6.52 -3.72
C LEU A 91 15.14 -4.99 -3.82
N GLY A 92 13.94 -4.48 -3.54
CA GLY A 92 13.67 -3.04 -3.52
C GLY A 92 14.51 -2.31 -2.47
N VAL A 93 14.59 -2.84 -1.24
CA VAL A 93 15.45 -2.28 -0.18
C VAL A 93 16.92 -2.30 -0.60
N ILE A 94 17.40 -3.42 -1.15
CA ILE A 94 18.79 -3.54 -1.59
C ILE A 94 19.09 -2.55 -2.72
N VAL A 95 18.33 -2.56 -3.79
CA VAL A 95 18.61 -1.76 -5.00
C VAL A 95 18.43 -0.27 -4.72
N ASN A 96 17.27 0.12 -4.15
CA ASN A 96 17.01 1.53 -3.87
C ASN A 96 17.89 2.05 -2.72
N GLY A 97 18.20 1.19 -1.73
CA GLY A 97 19.10 1.53 -0.63
C GLY A 97 20.52 1.78 -1.11
N LEU A 98 21.08 0.91 -1.96
CA LEU A 98 22.41 1.10 -2.56
C LEU A 98 22.47 2.35 -3.43
N ALA A 99 21.45 2.59 -4.27
CA ALA A 99 21.35 3.81 -5.08
C ALA A 99 21.26 5.07 -4.20
N GLY A 100 20.42 5.04 -3.15
CA GLY A 100 20.29 6.13 -2.19
C GLY A 100 21.60 6.38 -1.42
N TYR A 101 22.29 5.32 -1.00
CA TYR A 101 23.60 5.41 -0.36
C TYR A 101 24.65 6.03 -1.28
N ALA A 102 24.73 5.57 -2.53
CA ALA A 102 25.66 6.13 -3.52
C ALA A 102 25.43 7.64 -3.71
N LEU A 103 24.17 8.06 -3.86
CA LEU A 103 23.79 9.47 -3.99
C LEU A 103 24.02 10.31 -2.73
N ALA A 104 24.07 9.70 -1.54
CA ALA A 104 24.29 10.39 -0.28
C ALA A 104 25.76 10.48 0.11
N LYS A 105 26.54 9.41 -0.10
CA LYS A 105 27.87 9.23 0.49
C LYS A 105 29.01 9.18 -0.50
N ILE A 106 28.77 8.76 -1.75
CA ILE A 106 29.83 8.58 -2.74
C ILE A 106 29.95 9.88 -3.58
N ASN A 107 31.17 10.37 -3.72
CA ASN A 107 31.45 11.48 -4.61
C ASN A 107 31.79 10.94 -6.01
N PHE A 108 30.88 11.16 -6.95
CA PHE A 108 31.06 10.81 -8.36
C PHE A 108 30.61 11.95 -9.27
N PRO A 109 31.11 12.01 -10.51
CA PRO A 109 30.78 13.09 -11.45
C PRO A 109 29.29 13.11 -11.74
N PHE A 110 28.70 14.29 -11.81
CA PHE A 110 27.29 14.54 -12.12
C PHE A 110 26.27 13.99 -11.10
N ARG A 111 26.67 13.66 -9.87
CA ARG A 111 25.79 13.14 -8.82
C ARG A 111 24.48 13.93 -8.68
N GLU A 112 24.54 15.26 -8.64
CA GLU A 112 23.35 16.11 -8.49
C GLU A 112 22.45 16.07 -9.75
N ARG A 113 23.03 15.86 -10.94
CA ARG A 113 22.23 15.67 -12.17
C ARG A 113 21.48 14.34 -12.16
N TRP A 114 22.11 13.27 -11.68
CA TRP A 114 21.44 11.99 -11.49
C TRP A 114 20.29 12.07 -10.49
N LEU A 115 20.51 12.79 -9.38
CA LEU A 115 19.46 13.05 -8.42
C LEU A 115 18.27 13.80 -9.08
N LEU A 116 18.58 14.86 -9.86
CA LEU A 116 17.54 15.61 -10.56
C LEU A 116 16.74 14.73 -11.52
N ILE A 117 17.40 13.85 -12.30
CA ILE A 117 16.73 12.90 -13.19
C ILE A 117 15.81 11.99 -12.41
N ILE A 118 16.28 11.42 -11.29
CA ILE A 118 15.45 10.55 -10.43
C ILE A 118 14.24 11.32 -9.89
N MET A 119 14.39 12.55 -9.46
CA MET A 119 13.27 13.39 -9.01
C MET A 119 12.28 13.70 -10.13
N LEU A 120 12.77 13.96 -11.35
CA LEU A 120 11.90 14.18 -12.52
C LEU A 120 11.08 12.93 -12.86
N LEU A 121 11.64 11.73 -12.70
CA LEU A 121 10.90 10.48 -12.90
C LEU A 121 9.74 10.30 -11.92
N MET A 122 9.76 10.93 -10.75
CA MET A 122 8.65 10.89 -9.79
C MET A 122 7.42 11.67 -10.27
N ILE A 123 7.60 12.62 -11.20
CA ILE A 123 6.50 13.43 -11.76
C ILE A 123 5.71 12.64 -12.81
N VAL A 124 6.33 11.62 -13.41
CA VAL A 124 5.67 10.80 -14.44
C VAL A 124 4.66 9.87 -13.78
N PRO A 125 3.36 9.95 -14.11
CA PRO A 125 2.35 9.09 -13.52
C PRO A 125 2.58 7.63 -13.97
N MET A 126 2.46 6.71 -13.01
CA MET A 126 2.71 5.27 -13.23
C MET A 126 1.79 4.69 -14.30
N GLU A 127 0.55 5.18 -14.38
CA GLU A 127 -0.46 4.77 -15.34
C GLU A 127 -0.01 4.97 -16.80
N THR A 128 0.79 5.99 -17.04
CA THR A 128 1.34 6.29 -18.39
C THR A 128 2.41 5.27 -18.80
N ILE A 129 3.15 4.74 -17.82
CA ILE A 129 4.31 3.88 -18.06
C ILE A 129 3.90 2.40 -18.13
N ILE A 130 2.77 2.00 -17.52
CA ILE A 130 2.38 0.60 -17.38
C ILE A 130 2.23 -0.12 -18.73
N THR A 131 1.69 0.56 -19.74
CA THR A 131 1.53 0.00 -21.10
C THR A 131 2.90 -0.26 -21.74
N ILE A 132 3.85 0.66 -21.55
CA ILE A 132 5.22 0.54 -22.08
C ILE A 132 5.94 -0.61 -21.40
N HIS A 133 5.81 -0.74 -20.08
CA HIS A 133 6.36 -1.86 -19.31
C HIS A 133 5.83 -3.18 -19.83
N PHE A 134 4.52 -3.29 -20.04
CA PHE A 134 3.90 -4.51 -20.61
C PHE A 134 4.49 -4.87 -21.98
N LEU A 135 4.62 -3.90 -22.88
CA LEU A 135 5.18 -4.13 -24.22
C LEU A 135 6.64 -4.58 -24.17
N ILE A 136 7.45 -4.00 -23.29
CA ILE A 136 8.84 -4.38 -23.10
C ILE A 136 8.94 -5.81 -22.57
N ILE A 137 8.19 -6.13 -21.51
CA ILE A 137 8.16 -7.45 -20.89
C ILE A 137 7.67 -8.50 -21.89
N ALA A 138 6.67 -8.18 -22.72
CA ALA A 138 6.19 -9.05 -23.78
C ALA A 138 7.28 -9.32 -24.82
N LYS A 139 7.98 -8.29 -25.31
CA LYS A 139 9.08 -8.41 -26.26
C LYS A 139 10.26 -9.23 -25.72
N LEU A 140 10.51 -9.15 -24.41
CA LEU A 140 11.55 -9.94 -23.74
C LEU A 140 11.13 -11.39 -23.48
N GLY A 141 9.90 -11.78 -23.78
CA GLY A 141 9.38 -13.13 -23.52
C GLY A 141 9.18 -13.42 -22.03
N LEU A 142 9.06 -12.37 -21.19
CA LEU A 142 8.98 -12.49 -19.74
C LEU A 142 7.54 -12.41 -19.21
N LEU A 143 6.52 -12.46 -20.06
CA LEU A 143 5.12 -12.51 -19.62
C LEU A 143 4.87 -13.73 -18.74
N ASN A 144 4.06 -13.55 -17.69
CA ASN A 144 3.70 -14.58 -16.70
C ASN A 144 4.90 -15.21 -15.99
N THR A 145 6.02 -14.49 -15.90
CA THR A 145 7.20 -14.91 -15.11
C THR A 145 7.42 -14.01 -13.89
N VAL A 146 8.11 -14.54 -12.88
CA VAL A 146 8.51 -13.76 -11.70
C VAL A 146 9.35 -12.56 -12.10
N LEU A 147 10.31 -12.75 -13.02
CA LEU A 147 11.18 -11.66 -13.51
C LEU A 147 10.38 -10.57 -14.23
N GLY A 148 9.42 -10.94 -15.07
CA GLY A 148 8.59 -9.98 -15.77
C GLY A 148 7.76 -9.09 -14.85
N TYR A 149 7.35 -9.62 -13.70
CA TYR A 149 6.65 -8.83 -12.69
C TYR A 149 7.61 -7.98 -11.84
N VAL A 150 8.70 -8.56 -11.40
CA VAL A 150 9.62 -7.96 -10.41
C VAL A 150 10.49 -6.87 -11.01
N LEU A 151 11.07 -7.10 -12.21
CA LEU A 151 12.03 -6.16 -12.82
C LEU A 151 11.54 -4.71 -12.92
N PRO A 152 10.34 -4.42 -13.44
CA PRO A 152 9.88 -3.03 -13.55
C PRO A 152 9.53 -2.40 -12.21
N MET A 153 9.32 -3.20 -11.16
CA MET A 153 8.87 -2.73 -9.84
C MET A 153 9.99 -2.58 -8.81
N ILE A 154 11.19 -3.15 -9.05
CA ILE A 154 12.31 -3.11 -8.10
C ILE A 154 12.79 -1.68 -7.88
N VAL A 155 12.95 -0.90 -8.96
CA VAL A 155 13.48 0.46 -8.91
C VAL A 155 12.33 1.43 -8.70
N ASN A 156 12.38 2.15 -7.58
CA ASN A 156 11.40 3.19 -7.28
C ASN A 156 12.10 4.51 -6.96
N PRO A 157 11.93 5.55 -7.80
CA PRO A 157 12.57 6.85 -7.61
C PRO A 157 12.31 7.48 -6.24
N PHE A 158 11.09 7.36 -5.72
CA PHE A 158 10.73 7.86 -4.41
C PHE A 158 11.50 7.16 -3.29
N ASN A 159 11.62 5.83 -3.34
CA ASN A 159 12.38 5.07 -2.35
C ASN A 159 13.88 5.43 -2.40
N ILE A 160 14.47 5.59 -3.60
CA ILE A 160 15.85 6.05 -3.74
C ILE A 160 16.05 7.40 -3.06
N PHE A 161 15.14 8.34 -3.30
CA PHE A 161 15.18 9.67 -2.67
C PHE A 161 15.05 9.57 -1.15
N LEU A 162 14.11 8.77 -0.61
CA LEU A 162 13.95 8.56 0.83
C LEU A 162 15.21 7.97 1.47
N PHE A 163 15.78 6.91 0.90
CA PHE A 163 17.02 6.31 1.40
C PHE A 163 18.15 7.34 1.41
N ARG A 164 18.27 8.15 0.35
CA ARG A 164 19.27 9.23 0.32
C ARG A 164 19.08 10.21 1.48
N GLN A 165 17.86 10.65 1.78
CA GLN A 165 17.59 11.56 2.90
C GLN A 165 18.00 10.92 4.23
N VAL A 166 17.58 9.69 4.47
CA VAL A 166 17.95 8.96 5.69
C VAL A 166 19.47 8.86 5.84
N PHE A 167 20.20 8.52 4.78
CA PHE A 167 21.66 8.44 4.84
C PHE A 167 22.36 9.80 5.05
N LEU A 168 21.76 10.90 4.61
CA LEU A 168 22.27 12.24 4.90
C LEU A 168 22.07 12.62 6.37
N ASP A 169 20.90 12.33 6.94
CA ASP A 169 20.54 12.66 8.34
C ASP A 169 21.40 11.91 9.36
N PHE A 170 21.74 10.64 9.09
CA PHE A 170 22.66 9.88 9.94
C PHE A 170 24.01 10.58 10.14
N ARG A 171 24.49 11.35 9.17
CA ARG A 171 25.73 12.11 9.30
C ARG A 171 25.59 13.28 10.28
N MET A 172 24.44 13.95 10.29
CA MET A 172 24.21 15.12 11.15
C MET A 172 24.02 14.71 12.62
N MET A 173 23.38 13.58 12.88
CA MET A 173 23.24 13.03 14.23
C MET A 173 24.60 12.64 14.85
N TYR A 174 25.47 12.00 14.06
CA TYR A 174 26.79 11.57 14.53
C TYR A 174 27.71 12.75 14.87
N MET A 175 27.64 13.83 14.09
CA MET A 175 28.43 15.04 14.35
C MET A 175 27.94 15.85 15.56
N ARG A 176 26.62 15.79 15.87
CA ARG A 176 26.04 16.43 17.07
C ARG A 176 26.39 15.72 18.38
N GLN A 177 26.74 14.46 18.35
CA GLN A 177 27.11 13.70 19.56
C GLN A 177 28.61 13.90 19.93
N HIS A 178 29.44 14.40 19.01
CA HIS A 178 30.88 14.57 19.19
C HIS A 178 31.34 16.03 19.17
N SER A 179 30.43 16.99 19.15
CA SER A 179 30.66 18.42 19.38
C SER A 179 30.11 18.87 20.75
#